data_ce70e7d7da6f522b57b0d7ab1f1bc3ab
#
_entry.id   ce70e7d7da6f522b57b0d7ab1f1bc3ab
#
_cell.length_a   1.000
_cell.length_b   1.000
_cell.length_c   1.000
_cell.angle_alpha   90.00
_cell.angle_beta   90.00
_cell.angle_gamma   90.00
#
_symmetry.space_group_name_H-M   'P 1'
#
loop_
_entity.id
_entity.type
_entity.pdbx_description
1 polymer ?
#
loop_
_entity_poly.entity_id
_entity_poly.type
_entity_poly.pdbx_seq_one_letter_code
_entity_poly.pdbx_strand_id
1 'polypeptide(L)'
;DSAGTTQITVLLEALEWCIQNKIKLIHMSLGTINYFDIKPLWIQIKRLLDADAIIVAAYHNRNIKTYPAAYPGVFGVRQDRYGLLGNGQILFQEQKGYNIENSIIANFSWNGIVNQANSYEAPVVTGHIATYLNRKPTAGFDDVMDFLMTIATHKSDYPDILENVIRDKTNIEIPVIAGIDLDYEEMIQLKVMFSQNGYYAINLQK
;
A
#
# COMPACT_ATOMS: atom_id res chain seq x y z
N ASP A 1 -5.60 -18.05 -9.81
CA ASP A 1 -5.62 -19.50 -9.54
C ASP A 1 -6.40 -19.81 -8.26
N SER A 2 -6.53 -21.10 -7.93
CA SER A 2 -7.26 -21.55 -6.74
C SER A 2 -6.63 -21.10 -5.40
N ALA A 3 -5.41 -20.60 -5.42
CA ALA A 3 -4.68 -20.07 -4.26
C ALA A 3 -4.86 -18.55 -4.07
N GLY A 4 -5.64 -17.89 -4.94
CA GLY A 4 -5.82 -16.43 -4.90
C GLY A 4 -4.56 -15.64 -5.26
N THR A 5 -3.62 -16.27 -5.97
CA THR A 5 -2.38 -15.65 -6.46
C THR A 5 -2.41 -15.53 -7.98
N THR A 6 -1.69 -14.52 -8.51
CA THR A 6 -1.52 -14.36 -9.95
C THR A 6 -0.06 -14.04 -10.27
N GLN A 7 0.34 -14.30 -11.52
CA GLN A 7 1.65 -13.90 -11.99
C GLN A 7 1.65 -12.41 -12.33
N ILE A 8 2.79 -11.75 -12.13
CA ILE A 8 2.93 -10.33 -12.43
C ILE A 8 2.60 -10.02 -13.90
N THR A 9 2.97 -10.90 -14.82
CA THR A 9 2.70 -10.74 -16.25
C THR A 9 1.21 -10.60 -16.55
N VAL A 10 0.37 -11.43 -15.92
CA VAL A 10 -1.10 -11.38 -16.08
C VAL A 10 -1.67 -10.07 -15.52
N LEU A 11 -1.12 -9.59 -14.40
CA LEU A 11 -1.51 -8.30 -13.84
C LEU A 11 -1.14 -7.15 -14.79
N LEU A 12 0.07 -7.16 -15.35
CA LEU A 12 0.51 -6.14 -16.29
C LEU A 12 -0.34 -6.12 -17.56
N GLU A 13 -0.74 -7.28 -18.08
CA GLU A 13 -1.68 -7.40 -19.21
C GLU A 13 -3.06 -6.80 -18.88
N ALA A 14 -3.58 -7.09 -17.67
CA ALA A 14 -4.85 -6.52 -17.22
C ALA A 14 -4.78 -4.98 -17.10
N LEU A 15 -3.67 -4.44 -16.58
CA LEU A 15 -3.46 -2.99 -16.49
C LEU A 15 -3.32 -2.36 -17.88
N GLU A 16 -2.63 -3.02 -18.82
CA GLU A 16 -2.55 -2.57 -20.22
C GLU A 16 -3.95 -2.50 -20.86
N TRP A 17 -4.79 -3.52 -20.60
CA TRP A 17 -6.18 -3.50 -21.05
C TRP A 17 -6.96 -2.31 -20.47
N CYS A 18 -6.74 -1.99 -19.17
CA CYS A 18 -7.36 -0.80 -18.55
C CYS A 18 -6.93 0.50 -19.21
N ILE A 19 -5.65 0.61 -19.59
CA ILE A 19 -5.12 1.78 -20.33
C ILE A 19 -5.82 1.91 -21.69
N GLN A 20 -5.85 0.82 -22.47
CA GLN A 20 -6.44 0.80 -23.82
C GLN A 20 -7.94 1.13 -23.80
N ASN A 21 -8.65 0.71 -22.77
CA ASN A 21 -10.08 0.95 -22.62
C ASN A 21 -10.41 2.21 -21.80
N LYS A 22 -9.40 3.02 -21.40
CA LYS A 22 -9.56 4.28 -20.69
C LYS A 22 -10.40 4.13 -19.41
N ILE A 23 -10.12 3.08 -18.64
CA ILE A 23 -10.84 2.82 -17.40
C ILE A 23 -10.51 3.91 -16.38
N LYS A 24 -11.54 4.64 -15.93
CA LYS A 24 -11.41 5.79 -15.03
C LYS A 24 -11.15 5.39 -13.57
N LEU A 25 -11.80 4.36 -13.08
CA LEU A 25 -11.65 3.89 -11.69
C LEU A 25 -11.22 2.44 -11.67
N ILE A 26 -10.09 2.18 -11.02
CA ILE A 26 -9.50 0.84 -10.90
C ILE A 26 -9.39 0.47 -9.44
N HIS A 27 -9.92 -0.71 -9.09
CA HIS A 27 -9.82 -1.29 -7.76
C HIS A 27 -8.91 -2.51 -7.76
N MET A 28 -7.95 -2.55 -6.82
CA MET A 28 -6.98 -3.64 -6.69
C MET A 28 -6.95 -4.18 -5.26
N SER A 29 -7.66 -5.28 -5.00
CA SER A 29 -7.57 -6.05 -3.73
C SER A 29 -6.38 -7.02 -3.75
N LEU A 30 -5.35 -6.71 -4.48
CA LEU A 30 -4.13 -7.49 -4.64
C LEU A 30 -2.91 -6.57 -4.66
N GLY A 31 -1.74 -7.15 -4.41
CA GLY A 31 -0.48 -6.42 -4.49
C GLY A 31 0.71 -7.35 -4.37
N THR A 32 1.89 -6.81 -4.59
CA THR A 32 3.16 -7.53 -4.48
C THR A 32 4.07 -6.88 -3.45
N ILE A 33 4.88 -7.71 -2.79
CA ILE A 33 6.01 -7.31 -1.96
C ILE A 33 7.34 -7.71 -2.61
N ASN A 34 7.29 -8.34 -3.79
CA ASN A 34 8.46 -8.78 -4.51
C ASN A 34 9.15 -7.58 -5.18
N TYR A 35 10.41 -7.37 -4.84
CA TYR A 35 11.20 -6.26 -5.37
C TYR A 35 11.24 -6.22 -6.90
N PHE A 36 11.36 -7.37 -7.55
CA PHE A 36 11.45 -7.44 -9.02
C PHE A 36 10.18 -7.04 -9.76
N ASP A 37 9.03 -7.06 -9.07
CA ASP A 37 7.75 -6.65 -9.64
C ASP A 37 7.53 -5.13 -9.54
N ILE A 38 8.22 -4.45 -8.63
CA ILE A 38 7.97 -3.03 -8.31
C ILE A 38 8.13 -2.15 -9.55
N LYS A 39 9.26 -2.24 -10.24
CA LYS A 39 9.55 -1.37 -11.39
C LYS A 39 8.62 -1.63 -12.59
N PRO A 40 8.41 -2.89 -13.03
CA PRO A 40 7.45 -3.17 -14.10
C PRO A 40 6.03 -2.71 -13.76
N LEU A 41 5.58 -2.93 -12.54
CA LEU A 41 4.25 -2.51 -12.08
C LEU A 41 4.14 -0.97 -12.05
N TRP A 42 5.16 -0.26 -11.56
CA TRP A 42 5.18 1.20 -11.56
C TRP A 42 5.02 1.81 -12.95
N ILE A 43 5.65 1.22 -13.97
CA ILE A 43 5.54 1.71 -15.34
C ILE A 43 4.07 1.70 -15.81
N GLN A 44 3.32 0.65 -15.54
CA GLN A 44 1.91 0.56 -15.92
C GLN A 44 1.03 1.47 -15.07
N ILE A 45 1.26 1.49 -13.75
CA ILE A 45 0.52 2.38 -12.83
C ILE A 45 0.72 3.84 -13.22
N LYS A 46 1.97 4.25 -13.51
CA LYS A 46 2.24 5.62 -13.94
C LYS A 46 1.50 5.98 -15.22
N ARG A 47 1.46 5.09 -16.22
CA ARG A 47 0.72 5.33 -17.47
C ARG A 47 -0.79 5.51 -17.22
N LEU A 48 -1.36 4.77 -16.27
CA LEU A 48 -2.76 4.92 -15.87
C LEU A 48 -2.99 6.26 -15.16
N LEU A 49 -2.10 6.66 -14.25
CA LEU A 49 -2.16 7.95 -13.57
C LEU A 49 -2.00 9.11 -14.55
N ASP A 50 -1.07 9.02 -15.50
CA ASP A 50 -0.86 10.00 -16.57
C ASP A 50 -2.09 10.09 -17.52
N ALA A 51 -2.90 9.03 -17.59
CA ALA A 51 -4.18 9.00 -18.30
C ALA A 51 -5.38 9.38 -17.41
N ASP A 52 -5.12 9.98 -16.25
CA ASP A 52 -6.12 10.46 -15.29
C ASP A 52 -7.00 9.35 -14.69
N ALA A 53 -6.51 8.12 -14.63
CA ALA A 53 -7.18 7.05 -13.91
C ALA A 53 -7.04 7.23 -12.39
N ILE A 54 -8.08 6.88 -11.66
CA ILE A 54 -8.11 6.81 -10.19
C ILE A 54 -7.89 5.38 -9.77
N ILE A 55 -6.89 5.14 -8.91
CA ILE A 55 -6.51 3.80 -8.50
C ILE A 55 -6.65 3.68 -6.98
N VAL A 56 -7.39 2.65 -6.54
CA VAL A 56 -7.51 2.26 -5.14
C VAL A 56 -6.89 0.89 -4.96
N ALA A 57 -6.00 0.73 -4.00
CA ALA A 57 -5.35 -0.55 -3.75
C ALA A 57 -5.25 -0.90 -2.26
N ALA A 58 -5.46 -2.17 -1.94
CA ALA A 58 -5.31 -2.68 -0.59
C ALA A 58 -3.83 -2.90 -0.24
N TYR A 59 -3.43 -2.50 0.98
CA TYR A 59 -2.15 -2.91 1.56
C TYR A 59 -2.15 -4.38 1.98
N HIS A 60 -0.97 -4.93 2.21
CA HIS A 60 -0.82 -6.27 2.79
C HIS A 60 -1.33 -6.31 4.24
N ASN A 61 -2.03 -7.39 4.62
CA ASN A 61 -2.68 -7.53 5.93
C ASN A 61 -1.72 -7.51 7.14
N ARG A 62 -0.41 -7.69 6.92
CA ARG A 62 0.62 -7.66 7.96
C ARG A 62 1.32 -6.30 8.09
N ASN A 63 0.73 -5.21 7.57
CA ASN A 63 1.34 -3.87 7.53
C ASN A 63 2.68 -3.80 6.79
N ILE A 64 2.89 -4.68 5.82
CA ILE A 64 4.06 -4.66 4.96
C ILE A 64 3.80 -3.70 3.80
N LYS A 65 4.80 -2.89 3.47
CA LYS A 65 4.76 -2.02 2.29
C LYS A 65 4.49 -2.85 1.04
N THR A 66 3.42 -2.53 0.33
CA THR A 66 2.88 -3.35 -0.75
C THR A 66 2.59 -2.48 -1.96
N TYR A 67 2.89 -2.96 -3.13
CA TYR A 67 2.64 -2.26 -4.37
C TYR A 67 1.49 -2.91 -5.14
N PRO A 68 0.58 -2.10 -5.72
CA PRO A 68 0.68 -0.66 -5.99
C PRO A 68 0.21 0.27 -4.86
N ALA A 69 -0.33 -0.23 -3.74
CA ALA A 69 -0.89 0.61 -2.67
C ALA A 69 0.06 1.70 -2.13
N ALA A 70 1.38 1.44 -2.19
CA ALA A 70 2.41 2.37 -1.72
C ALA A 70 2.97 3.31 -2.80
N TYR A 71 2.44 3.29 -4.02
CA TYR A 71 2.88 4.24 -5.04
C TYR A 71 2.24 5.61 -4.85
N PRO A 72 2.97 6.70 -5.16
CA PRO A 72 2.39 8.04 -5.25
C PRO A 72 1.22 8.06 -6.24
N GLY A 73 0.15 8.77 -5.89
CA GLY A 73 -1.05 8.87 -6.73
C GLY A 73 -2.00 7.67 -6.66
N VAL A 74 -1.70 6.65 -5.84
CA VAL A 74 -2.60 5.53 -5.56
C VAL A 74 -3.22 5.70 -4.18
N PHE A 75 -4.53 5.53 -4.06
CA PHE A 75 -5.22 5.50 -2.78
C PHE A 75 -4.98 4.14 -2.10
N GLY A 76 -3.96 4.09 -1.25
CA GLY A 76 -3.62 2.90 -0.47
C GLY A 76 -4.53 2.74 0.75
N VAL A 77 -5.19 1.59 0.90
CA VAL A 77 -6.21 1.37 1.93
C VAL A 77 -5.80 0.29 2.92
N ARG A 78 -6.07 0.56 4.19
CA ARG A 78 -5.88 -0.33 5.33
C ARG A 78 -7.16 -0.48 6.14
N GLN A 79 -7.24 -1.58 6.87
CA GLN A 79 -8.33 -1.82 7.80
C GLN A 79 -8.18 -1.00 9.09
N ASP A 80 -9.30 -0.64 9.67
CA ASP A 80 -9.37 -0.16 11.05
C ASP A 80 -9.15 -1.32 12.03
N ARG A 81 -7.92 -1.51 12.48
CA ARG A 81 -7.55 -2.58 13.42
C ARG A 81 -8.02 -2.36 14.85
N TYR A 82 -8.38 -1.15 15.17
CA TYR A 82 -8.73 -0.75 16.54
C TYR A 82 -10.24 -0.64 16.76
N GLY A 83 -11.04 -0.83 15.70
CA GLY A 83 -12.50 -0.71 15.77
C GLY A 83 -12.97 0.70 16.16
N LEU A 84 -12.20 1.72 15.78
CA LEU A 84 -12.50 3.11 16.12
C LEU A 84 -13.42 3.79 15.11
N LEU A 85 -13.51 3.26 13.90
CA LEU A 85 -14.35 3.78 12.83
C LEU A 85 -15.69 3.03 12.79
N GLY A 86 -16.77 3.76 12.54
CA GLY A 86 -18.06 3.19 12.19
C GLY A 86 -18.04 2.54 10.80
N ASN A 87 -19.00 1.68 10.52
CA ASN A 87 -19.13 1.01 9.22
C ASN A 87 -19.19 2.03 8.07
N GLY A 88 -18.37 1.86 7.06
CA GLY A 88 -18.26 2.75 5.91
C GLY A 88 -17.49 4.06 6.16
N GLN A 89 -17.01 4.30 7.37
CA GLN A 89 -16.17 5.46 7.66
C GLN A 89 -14.73 5.27 7.19
N ILE A 90 -14.09 6.40 6.88
CA ILE A 90 -12.69 6.48 6.47
C ILE A 90 -11.94 7.52 7.32
N LEU A 91 -10.63 7.34 7.43
CA LEU A 91 -9.70 8.25 8.11
C LEU A 91 -8.42 8.34 7.29
N PHE A 92 -7.84 9.53 7.15
CA PHE A 92 -6.48 9.68 6.63
C PHE A 92 -5.48 9.59 7.76
N GLN A 93 -4.48 8.74 7.59
CA GLN A 93 -3.37 8.63 8.52
C GLN A 93 -2.06 9.01 7.84
N GLU A 94 -1.40 10.05 8.34
CA GLU A 94 -0.03 10.36 8.01
C GLU A 94 0.90 9.42 8.79
N GLN A 95 1.67 8.59 8.09
CA GLN A 95 2.70 7.79 8.74
C GLN A 95 4.01 8.55 8.79
N LYS A 96 4.39 8.99 9.98
CA LYS A 96 5.72 9.56 10.21
C LYS A 96 6.78 8.45 10.11
N GLY A 97 7.71 8.60 9.16
CA GLY A 97 8.89 7.72 9.06
C GLY A 97 8.86 6.65 7.97
N TYR A 98 7.73 6.36 7.37
CA TYR A 98 7.65 5.58 6.13
C TYR A 98 6.98 6.47 5.09
N ASN A 99 7.59 6.67 3.93
CA ASN A 99 6.99 7.42 2.81
C ASN A 99 5.78 6.66 2.24
N ILE A 100 4.75 6.51 3.07
CA ILE A 100 3.44 6.01 2.65
C ILE A 100 2.57 7.23 2.52
N GLU A 101 2.61 7.82 1.35
CA GLU A 101 1.72 8.90 0.99
C GLU A 101 0.28 8.36 0.94
N ASN A 102 -0.67 9.13 1.46
CA ASN A 102 -2.10 8.90 1.30
C ASN A 102 -2.64 7.55 1.78
N SER A 103 -2.20 7.09 2.95
CA SER A 103 -2.80 5.91 3.59
C SER A 103 -4.19 6.23 4.13
N ILE A 104 -5.19 5.50 3.64
CA ILE A 104 -6.57 5.59 4.11
C ILE A 104 -6.87 4.40 5.00
N ILE A 105 -7.34 4.67 6.20
CA ILE A 105 -7.92 3.66 7.08
C ILE A 105 -9.41 3.63 6.80
N ALA A 106 -9.97 2.44 6.61
CA ALA A 106 -11.41 2.26 6.40
C ALA A 106 -11.96 1.14 7.28
N ASN A 107 -13.26 1.17 7.55
CA ASN A 107 -13.94 0.11 8.28
C ASN A 107 -15.15 -0.38 7.49
N PHE A 108 -15.18 -1.70 7.30
CA PHE A 108 -16.30 -2.42 6.74
C PHE A 108 -16.79 -3.51 7.70
N SER A 109 -18.08 -3.51 7.98
CA SER A 109 -18.70 -4.58 8.75
C SER A 109 -19.96 -5.07 8.06
N TRP A 110 -20.14 -6.39 8.02
CA TRP A 110 -21.31 -7.04 7.48
C TRP A 110 -22.03 -7.82 8.59
N ASN A 111 -23.29 -7.49 8.85
CA ASN A 111 -24.09 -8.09 9.92
C ASN A 111 -23.41 -8.08 11.30
N GLY A 112 -22.69 -6.99 11.62
CA GLY A 112 -21.95 -6.85 12.88
C GLY A 112 -20.64 -7.63 12.94
N ILE A 113 -20.27 -8.35 11.88
CA ILE A 113 -18.98 -9.03 11.77
C ILE A 113 -17.99 -8.06 11.10
N VAL A 114 -16.95 -7.69 11.84
CA VAL A 114 -15.83 -6.90 11.30
C VAL A 114 -14.88 -7.85 10.59
N ASN A 115 -14.72 -7.66 9.29
CA ASN A 115 -13.71 -8.40 8.53
C ASN A 115 -12.32 -7.83 8.85
N GLN A 116 -11.34 -8.72 9.01
CA GLN A 116 -9.98 -8.32 9.37
C GLN A 116 -8.99 -8.44 8.21
N ALA A 117 -9.34 -7.86 7.06
CA ALA A 117 -8.44 -7.85 5.91
C ALA A 117 -8.56 -6.55 5.10
N ASN A 118 -7.44 -5.96 4.75
CA ASN A 118 -7.38 -4.72 3.97
C ASN A 118 -8.14 -4.81 2.63
N SER A 119 -8.25 -6.01 2.06
CA SER A 119 -8.99 -6.26 0.82
C SER A 119 -10.51 -6.09 0.96
N TYR A 120 -11.06 -6.15 2.18
CA TYR A 120 -12.47 -5.86 2.44
C TYR A 120 -12.74 -4.37 2.68
N GLU A 121 -11.70 -3.62 3.09
CA GLU A 121 -11.81 -2.20 3.38
C GLU A 121 -11.60 -1.33 2.13
N ALA A 122 -10.75 -1.77 1.23
CA ALA A 122 -10.50 -1.03 -0.01
C ALA A 122 -11.76 -0.81 -0.87
N PRO A 123 -12.73 -1.73 -0.97
CA PRO A 123 -14.02 -1.50 -1.62
C PRO A 123 -14.83 -0.35 -1.04
N VAL A 124 -14.71 -0.05 0.27
CA VAL A 124 -15.39 1.08 0.91
C VAL A 124 -14.93 2.40 0.28
N VAL A 125 -13.61 2.58 0.19
CA VAL A 125 -13.03 3.77 -0.44
C VAL A 125 -13.41 3.84 -1.92
N THR A 126 -13.33 2.72 -2.62
CA THR A 126 -13.74 2.63 -4.03
C THR A 126 -15.21 3.02 -4.22
N GLY A 127 -16.09 2.59 -3.33
CA GLY A 127 -17.53 2.93 -3.35
C GLY A 127 -17.78 4.42 -3.16
N HIS A 128 -17.08 5.07 -2.23
CA HIS A 128 -17.13 6.52 -2.06
C HIS A 128 -16.68 7.25 -3.32
N ILE A 129 -15.55 6.84 -3.90
CA ILE A 129 -15.01 7.43 -5.14
C ILE A 129 -15.97 7.21 -6.31
N ALA A 130 -16.49 6.00 -6.49
CA ALA A 130 -17.46 5.70 -7.56
C ALA A 130 -18.70 6.58 -7.46
N THR A 131 -19.22 6.77 -6.24
CA THR A 131 -20.37 7.65 -5.99
C THR A 131 -20.05 9.10 -6.34
N TYR A 132 -18.85 9.57 -6.03
CA TYR A 132 -18.41 10.92 -6.37
C TYR A 132 -18.22 11.09 -7.89
N LEU A 133 -17.54 10.16 -8.54
CA LEU A 133 -17.31 10.18 -9.99
C LEU A 133 -18.61 10.07 -10.80
N ASN A 134 -19.64 9.39 -10.27
CA ASN A 134 -20.96 9.38 -10.92
C ASN A 134 -21.60 10.78 -10.99
N ARG A 135 -21.25 11.68 -10.06
CA ARG A 135 -21.72 13.09 -10.04
C ARG A 135 -20.77 14.03 -10.76
N LYS A 136 -19.48 13.71 -10.80
CA LYS A 136 -18.40 14.48 -11.42
C LYS A 136 -17.48 13.56 -12.23
N PRO A 137 -17.90 13.11 -13.42
CA PRO A 137 -17.15 12.11 -14.20
C PRO A 137 -15.75 12.56 -14.65
N THR A 138 -15.51 13.87 -14.72
CA THR A 138 -14.23 14.46 -15.13
C THR A 138 -13.30 14.76 -13.96
N ALA A 139 -13.70 14.45 -12.71
CA ALA A 139 -12.87 14.69 -11.55
C ALA A 139 -11.54 13.92 -11.63
N GLY A 140 -10.45 14.61 -11.34
CA GLY A 140 -9.10 14.04 -11.25
C GLY A 140 -8.75 13.57 -9.85
N PHE A 141 -7.47 13.19 -9.67
CA PHE A 141 -6.96 12.70 -8.38
C PHE A 141 -7.16 13.73 -7.26
N ASP A 142 -6.84 15.00 -7.50
CA ASP A 142 -6.93 16.05 -6.47
C ASP A 142 -8.38 16.31 -6.06
N ASP A 143 -9.32 16.35 -7.03
CA ASP A 143 -10.75 16.50 -6.71
C ASP A 143 -11.27 15.33 -5.85
N VAL A 144 -10.82 14.11 -6.14
CA VAL A 144 -11.19 12.91 -5.39
C VAL A 144 -10.55 12.94 -3.99
N MET A 145 -9.30 13.37 -3.89
CA MET A 145 -8.61 13.54 -2.61
C MET A 145 -9.35 14.53 -1.72
N ASP A 146 -9.66 15.73 -2.23
CA ASP A 146 -10.39 16.76 -1.51
C ASP A 146 -11.78 16.25 -1.05
N PHE A 147 -12.49 15.55 -1.93
CA PHE A 147 -13.75 14.91 -1.57
C PHE A 147 -13.59 13.90 -0.43
N LEU A 148 -12.63 12.99 -0.52
CA LEU A 148 -12.37 11.98 0.52
C LEU A 148 -11.98 12.65 1.85
N MET A 149 -11.19 13.72 1.82
CA MET A 149 -10.86 14.49 3.02
C MET A 149 -12.09 15.16 3.64
N THR A 150 -13.05 15.60 2.83
CA THR A 150 -14.31 16.19 3.33
C THR A 150 -15.18 15.20 4.10
N ILE A 151 -15.19 13.92 3.67
CA ILE A 151 -16.00 12.87 4.31
C ILE A 151 -15.24 12.07 5.38
N ALA A 152 -13.93 12.28 5.48
CA ALA A 152 -13.08 11.57 6.43
C ALA A 152 -13.42 11.94 7.88
N THR A 153 -13.38 10.95 8.74
CA THR A 153 -13.51 11.13 10.18
C THR A 153 -12.19 11.67 10.74
N HIS A 154 -12.26 12.76 11.51
CA HIS A 154 -11.09 13.26 12.22
C HIS A 154 -10.99 12.60 13.59
N LYS A 155 -9.95 11.81 13.82
CA LYS A 155 -9.62 11.27 15.14
C LYS A 155 -8.15 11.56 15.44
N SER A 156 -7.92 12.51 16.35
CA SER A 156 -6.57 12.90 16.81
C SER A 156 -5.83 11.75 17.51
N ASP A 157 -6.57 10.79 18.01
CA ASP A 157 -6.06 9.74 18.90
C ASP A 157 -5.97 8.37 18.19
N TYR A 158 -6.01 8.34 16.86
CA TYR A 158 -5.83 7.07 16.13
C TYR A 158 -4.38 6.59 16.32
N PRO A 159 -4.19 5.39 16.89
CA PRO A 159 -2.85 4.92 17.23
C PRO A 159 -1.96 4.82 15.98
N ASP A 160 -0.73 5.30 16.09
CA ASP A 160 0.26 5.10 15.03
C ASP A 160 0.63 3.60 14.96
N ILE A 161 0.66 3.06 13.75
CA ILE A 161 0.99 1.65 13.51
C ILE A 161 2.39 1.32 14.03
N LEU A 162 3.30 2.31 14.04
CA LEU A 162 4.67 2.15 14.51
C LEU A 162 4.78 1.95 16.03
N GLU A 163 3.90 2.56 16.82
CA GLU A 163 3.97 2.39 18.28
C GLU A 163 3.79 0.95 18.74
N ASN A 164 3.04 0.14 18.00
CA ASN A 164 2.78 -1.25 18.35
C ASN A 164 3.82 -2.24 17.83
N VAL A 165 4.48 -1.94 16.72
CA VAL A 165 5.57 -2.79 16.18
C VAL A 165 6.85 -2.66 16.99
N ILE A 166 7.09 -1.49 17.59
CA ILE A 166 8.28 -1.22 18.43
C ILE A 166 8.09 -1.70 19.88
N ARG A 167 6.86 -1.94 20.33
CA ARG A 167 6.58 -2.37 21.70
C ARG A 167 6.78 -3.85 21.97
N ASP A 168 6.94 -4.69 20.97
CA ASP A 168 7.40 -6.06 21.17
C ASP A 168 8.90 -6.03 21.46
N LYS A 169 9.20 -5.68 22.72
CA LYS A 169 10.56 -5.59 23.29
C LYS A 169 11.17 -6.98 23.45
N THR A 170 11.40 -7.66 22.38
CA THR A 170 12.54 -8.56 22.34
C THR A 170 13.76 -7.68 22.12
N ASN A 171 14.58 -7.54 23.16
CA ASN A 171 15.81 -6.74 23.20
C ASN A 171 16.90 -7.28 22.23
N ILE A 172 16.57 -7.47 20.97
CA ILE A 172 17.55 -7.81 19.94
C ILE A 172 17.51 -6.65 18.95
N GLU A 173 18.28 -5.61 19.22
CA GLU A 173 18.64 -4.59 18.26
C GLU A 173 19.62 -5.22 17.23
N ILE A 174 19.08 -5.94 16.27
CA ILE A 174 19.86 -6.37 15.12
C ILE A 174 19.75 -5.27 14.07
N PRO A 175 20.79 -4.48 13.83
CA PRO A 175 20.76 -3.53 12.74
C PRO A 175 20.67 -4.30 11.42
N VAL A 176 19.59 -4.11 10.67
CA VAL A 176 19.42 -4.67 9.34
C VAL A 176 19.79 -3.61 8.32
N ILE A 177 20.82 -3.87 7.54
CA ILE A 177 21.25 -3.03 6.42
C ILE A 177 20.94 -3.77 5.13
N ALA A 178 20.07 -3.19 4.30
CA ALA A 178 19.77 -3.72 2.99
C ALA A 178 20.58 -2.96 1.93
N GLY A 179 21.50 -3.65 1.28
CA GLY A 179 22.15 -3.17 0.06
C GLY A 179 21.24 -3.48 -1.14
N ILE A 180 20.92 -2.47 -1.95
CA ILE A 180 20.10 -2.60 -3.15
C ILE A 180 20.98 -2.30 -4.36
N ASP A 181 20.90 -3.14 -5.38
CA ASP A 181 21.71 -3.05 -6.61
C ASP A 181 23.24 -3.11 -6.38
N LEU A 182 23.67 -3.73 -5.29
CA LEU A 182 25.09 -3.98 -5.05
C LEU A 182 25.56 -5.19 -5.86
N ASP A 183 26.71 -5.06 -6.48
CA ASP A 183 27.38 -6.22 -7.06
C ASP A 183 28.01 -7.12 -5.98
N TYR A 184 28.56 -8.28 -6.39
CA TYR A 184 29.11 -9.26 -5.46
C TYR A 184 30.32 -8.70 -4.70
N GLU A 185 31.17 -7.88 -5.33
CA GLU A 185 32.35 -7.31 -4.71
C GLU A 185 31.99 -6.24 -3.69
N GLU A 186 31.03 -5.38 -4.02
CA GLU A 186 30.50 -4.37 -3.12
C GLU A 186 29.86 -4.99 -1.87
N MET A 187 29.12 -6.08 -2.04
CA MET A 187 28.55 -6.84 -0.91
C MET A 187 29.62 -7.42 0.00
N ILE A 188 30.72 -7.95 -0.56
CA ILE A 188 31.85 -8.47 0.23
C ILE A 188 32.55 -7.34 0.97
N GLN A 189 32.79 -6.19 0.33
CA GLN A 189 33.39 -5.04 0.97
C GLN A 189 32.55 -4.54 2.14
N LEU A 190 31.25 -4.45 1.95
CA LEU A 190 30.29 -4.06 3.02
C LEU A 190 30.35 -5.05 4.19
N LYS A 191 30.35 -6.34 3.92
CA LYS A 191 30.48 -7.39 4.95
C LYS A 191 31.80 -7.28 5.72
N VAL A 192 32.91 -7.05 5.03
CA VAL A 192 34.24 -6.90 5.64
C VAL A 192 34.26 -5.66 6.55
N MET A 193 33.71 -4.54 6.07
CA MET A 193 33.62 -3.30 6.84
C MET A 193 32.83 -3.49 8.15
N PHE A 194 31.69 -4.17 8.10
CA PHE A 194 30.91 -4.46 9.31
C PHE A 194 31.63 -5.40 10.25
N SER A 195 32.26 -6.46 9.73
CA SER A 195 33.03 -7.42 10.54
C SER A 195 34.21 -6.76 11.23
N GLN A 196 34.91 -5.84 10.58
CA GLN A 196 36.02 -5.06 11.17
C GLN A 196 35.56 -4.14 12.30
N ASN A 197 34.29 -3.73 12.31
CA ASN A 197 33.69 -2.90 13.35
C ASN A 197 32.94 -3.73 14.42
N GLY A 198 33.15 -5.02 14.49
CA GLY A 198 32.63 -5.89 15.55
C GLY A 198 31.21 -6.43 15.30
N TYR A 199 30.66 -6.26 14.11
CA TYR A 199 29.35 -6.79 13.75
C TYR A 199 29.46 -8.13 13.02
N TYR A 200 28.58 -9.07 13.34
CA TYR A 200 28.48 -10.33 12.60
C TYR A 200 27.56 -10.12 11.38
N ALA A 201 28.13 -10.08 10.20
CA ALA A 201 27.40 -9.85 8.96
C ALA A 201 27.18 -11.15 8.18
N ILE A 202 25.93 -11.47 7.87
CA ILE A 202 25.52 -12.55 6.97
C ILE A 202 25.01 -11.98 5.65
N ASN A 203 25.39 -12.66 4.57
CA ASN A 203 24.84 -12.36 3.26
C ASN A 203 23.72 -13.37 2.95
N LEU A 204 22.51 -12.85 2.71
CA LEU A 204 21.38 -13.65 2.28
C LEU A 204 21.21 -13.46 0.76
N GLN A 205 21.85 -14.31 -0.03
CA GLN A 205 21.55 -14.44 -1.45
C GLN A 205 20.40 -15.42 -1.66
N LYS A 206 19.50 -15.06 -2.56
CA LYS A 206 18.51 -15.98 -3.10
C LYS A 206 19.00 -16.58 -4.39
#